data_508a892a705f6f90b01d8f0dfbfaec7b
#
_entry.id   508a892a705f6f90b01d8f0dfbfaec7b
#
_cell.length_a   1.000
_cell.length_b   1.000
_cell.length_c   1.000
_cell.angle_alpha   90.00
_cell.angle_beta   90.00
_cell.angle_gamma   90.00
#
_symmetry.space_group_name_H-M   'P 1'
#
loop_
_entity.id
_entity.type
_entity.pdbx_description
1 polymer ?
#
loop_
_entity_poly.entity_id
_entity_poly.type
_entity_poly.pdbx_seq_one_letter_code
_entity_poly.pdbx_strand_id
1 'polypeptide(L)'
;MTSRPSVLFVCIHNAGRSQMAAGFLRDLTGGSVEVRSAGSDPGPHINPAAVEAMAEVGIDISDQSPKLLTHEAVETSDVVITMGCGDACPVFPGISYRDWALEDPAGKGIDAVRPIRDEIKTRVQALVAELLPARPAS
;
A
#
# COMPACT_ATOMS: atom_id res chain seq x y z
N MET A 1 -4.49 16.66 20.65
CA MET A 1 -4.74 15.34 20.07
C MET A 1 -3.91 15.18 18.82
N THR A 2 -3.06 14.18 18.78
CA THR A 2 -2.21 13.94 17.63
C THR A 2 -3.00 13.18 16.56
N SER A 3 -2.93 13.69 15.34
CA SER A 3 -3.53 12.99 14.21
C SER A 3 -2.75 11.72 13.92
N ARG A 4 -3.45 10.71 13.45
CA ARG A 4 -2.79 9.50 12.96
C ARG A 4 -2.01 9.85 11.70
N PRO A 5 -0.80 9.30 11.50
CA PRO A 5 -0.15 9.43 10.20
C PRO A 5 -1.01 8.78 9.13
N SER A 6 -0.97 9.35 7.94
CA SER A 6 -1.77 8.91 6.81
C SER A 6 -0.85 8.49 5.67
N VAL A 7 -1.01 7.27 5.18
CA VAL A 7 -0.19 6.70 4.11
C VAL A 7 -1.07 6.31 2.93
N LEU A 8 -0.67 6.76 1.75
CA LEU A 8 -1.33 6.40 0.49
C LEU A 8 -0.39 5.54 -0.34
N PHE A 9 -0.83 4.33 -0.68
CA PHE A 9 -0.10 3.47 -1.59
C PHE A 9 -0.69 3.62 -3.00
N VAL A 10 0.17 3.87 -3.98
CA VAL A 10 -0.24 4.12 -5.36
C VAL A 10 0.46 3.16 -6.31
N CYS A 11 -0.31 2.46 -7.12
CA CYS A 11 0.22 1.72 -8.26
C CYS A 11 -0.67 2.01 -9.47
N ILE A 12 -0.44 1.36 -10.60
CA ILE A 12 -1.21 1.69 -11.80
C ILE A 12 -2.66 1.26 -11.65
N HIS A 13 -2.90 -0.02 -11.37
CA HIS A 13 -4.26 -0.58 -11.36
C HIS A 13 -4.91 -0.65 -9.99
N ASN A 14 -4.16 -0.41 -8.92
CA ASN A 14 -4.65 -0.57 -7.55
C ASN A 14 -5.34 -1.92 -7.34
N ALA A 15 -4.81 -2.94 -7.99
CA ALA A 15 -5.40 -4.27 -7.96
C ALA A 15 -4.49 -5.32 -7.30
N GLY A 16 -3.21 -5.03 -7.13
CA GLY A 16 -2.24 -5.96 -6.57
C GLY A 16 -1.33 -5.32 -5.53
N ARG A 17 -0.23 -4.72 -5.98
CA ARG A 17 0.83 -4.20 -5.09
C ARG A 17 0.32 -3.25 -4.01
N SER A 18 -0.40 -2.22 -4.39
CA SER A 18 -0.89 -1.23 -3.43
C SER A 18 -1.95 -1.81 -2.49
N GLN A 19 -2.76 -2.76 -2.96
CA GLN A 19 -3.74 -3.42 -2.11
C GLN A 19 -3.08 -4.33 -1.07
N MET A 20 -2.04 -5.06 -1.47
CA MET A 20 -1.28 -5.90 -0.54
C MET A 20 -0.57 -5.04 0.51
N ALA A 21 0.06 -3.95 0.08
CA ALA A 21 0.74 -3.03 1.00
C ALA A 21 -0.25 -2.42 2.01
N ALA A 22 -1.41 -2.00 1.55
CA ALA A 22 -2.46 -1.46 2.43
C ALA A 22 -2.91 -2.51 3.44
N GLY A 23 -3.08 -3.75 3.00
CA GLY A 23 -3.45 -4.86 3.89
C GLY A 23 -2.43 -5.09 4.99
N PHE A 24 -1.14 -5.14 4.64
CA PHE A 24 -0.08 -5.29 5.63
C PHE A 24 -0.04 -4.13 6.61
N LEU A 25 -0.13 -2.91 6.11
CA LEU A 25 -0.02 -1.74 6.99
C LEU A 25 -1.19 -1.67 7.97
N ARG A 26 -2.40 -1.96 7.52
CA ARG A 26 -3.56 -2.02 8.41
C ARG A 26 -3.40 -3.09 9.48
N ASP A 27 -2.95 -4.28 9.06
CA ASP A 27 -2.75 -5.40 9.99
C ASP A 27 -1.68 -5.10 11.04
N LEU A 28 -0.56 -4.53 10.62
CA LEU A 28 0.57 -4.27 11.51
C LEU A 28 0.34 -3.09 12.46
N THR A 29 -0.53 -2.15 12.09
CA THR A 29 -0.73 -0.92 12.88
C THR A 29 -2.02 -0.91 13.68
N GLY A 30 -2.97 -1.77 13.36
CA GLY A 30 -4.22 -1.90 14.12
C GLY A 30 -5.03 -0.62 14.26
N GLY A 31 -4.93 0.30 13.30
CA GLY A 31 -5.66 1.56 13.32
C GLY A 31 -4.83 2.76 13.74
N SER A 32 -3.56 2.56 14.10
CA SER A 32 -2.66 3.66 14.47
C SER A 32 -2.25 4.53 13.28
N VAL A 33 -2.43 4.02 12.07
CA VAL A 33 -2.12 4.72 10.81
C VAL A 33 -3.37 4.70 9.93
N GLU A 34 -3.66 5.83 9.31
CA GLU A 34 -4.71 5.87 8.30
C GLU A 34 -4.13 5.35 6.99
N VAL A 35 -4.72 4.30 6.44
CA VAL A 35 -4.20 3.61 5.27
C VAL A 35 -5.16 3.75 4.10
N ARG A 36 -4.63 4.20 2.97
CA ARG A 36 -5.37 4.32 1.71
C ARG A 36 -4.57 3.74 0.57
N SER A 37 -5.27 3.40 -0.49
CA SER A 37 -4.64 2.97 -1.74
C SER A 37 -5.41 3.50 -2.92
N ALA A 38 -4.72 3.69 -4.04
CA ALA A 38 -5.33 4.20 -5.26
C ALA A 38 -4.49 3.81 -6.48
N GLY A 39 -5.05 3.97 -7.66
CA GLY A 39 -4.37 3.70 -8.92
C GLY A 39 -4.63 4.79 -9.94
N SER A 40 -3.64 5.02 -10.79
CA SER A 40 -3.79 5.97 -11.90
C SER A 40 -4.74 5.45 -12.98
N ASP A 41 -4.90 4.14 -13.07
CA ASP A 41 -5.82 3.47 -14.01
C ASP A 41 -6.41 2.25 -13.31
N PRO A 42 -7.39 2.45 -12.41
CA PRO A 42 -7.90 1.36 -11.58
C PRO A 42 -8.50 0.22 -12.39
N GLY A 43 -8.16 -1.00 -12.00
CA GLY A 43 -8.77 -2.19 -12.57
C GLY A 43 -10.19 -2.39 -12.07
N PRO A 44 -10.92 -3.35 -12.64
CA PRO A 44 -12.32 -3.61 -12.24
C PRO A 44 -12.45 -4.30 -10.89
N HIS A 45 -11.43 -5.03 -10.47
CA HIS A 45 -11.43 -5.74 -9.18
C HIS A 45 -10.00 -6.09 -8.78
N ILE A 46 -9.83 -6.52 -7.53
CA ILE A 46 -8.53 -6.91 -7.01
C ILE A 46 -8.06 -8.20 -7.69
N ASN A 47 -6.75 -8.28 -7.95
CA ASN A 47 -6.13 -9.47 -8.53
C ASN A 47 -6.38 -10.67 -7.61
N PRO A 48 -7.05 -11.73 -8.09
CA PRO A 48 -7.33 -12.91 -7.25
C PRO A 48 -6.09 -13.56 -6.67
N ALA A 49 -4.97 -13.56 -7.39
CA ALA A 49 -3.72 -14.12 -6.87
C ALA A 49 -3.19 -13.30 -5.70
N ALA A 50 -3.41 -11.99 -5.71
CA ALA A 50 -3.02 -11.13 -4.58
C ALA A 50 -3.90 -11.44 -3.36
N VAL A 51 -5.20 -11.62 -3.55
CA VAL A 51 -6.11 -12.00 -2.46
C VAL A 51 -5.67 -13.33 -1.85
N GLU A 52 -5.36 -14.31 -2.70
CA GLU A 52 -4.93 -15.63 -2.25
C GLU A 52 -3.59 -15.56 -1.51
N ALA A 53 -2.63 -14.81 -2.05
CA ALA A 53 -1.31 -14.67 -1.42
C ALA A 53 -1.41 -14.02 -0.04
N MET A 54 -2.29 -13.03 0.12
CA MET A 54 -2.49 -12.37 1.41
C MET A 54 -3.21 -13.30 2.40
N ALA A 55 -4.17 -14.09 1.92
CA ALA A 55 -4.86 -15.06 2.77
C ALA A 55 -3.89 -16.09 3.35
N GLU A 56 -2.85 -16.45 2.61
CA GLU A 56 -1.81 -17.38 3.10
C GLU A 56 -1.09 -16.87 4.34
N VAL A 57 -1.02 -15.57 4.52
CA VAL A 57 -0.39 -14.95 5.70
C VAL A 57 -1.41 -14.38 6.67
N GLY A 58 -2.66 -14.80 6.55
CA GLY A 58 -3.73 -14.45 7.49
C GLY A 58 -4.36 -13.09 7.29
N ILE A 59 -4.17 -12.45 6.14
CA ILE A 59 -4.71 -11.13 5.86
C ILE A 59 -5.74 -11.22 4.74
N ASP A 60 -6.96 -10.78 5.02
CA ASP A 60 -8.04 -10.77 4.03
C ASP A 60 -8.15 -9.39 3.39
N ILE A 61 -7.89 -9.31 2.08
CA ILE A 61 -8.06 -8.07 1.30
C ILE A 61 -9.22 -8.20 0.30
N SER A 62 -10.02 -9.25 0.40
CA SER A 62 -11.09 -9.51 -0.56
C SER A 62 -12.19 -8.46 -0.53
N ASP A 63 -12.34 -7.72 0.56
CA ASP A 63 -13.33 -6.66 0.70
C ASP A 63 -12.82 -5.29 0.23
N GLN A 64 -11.55 -5.20 -0.15
CA GLN A 64 -10.99 -3.97 -0.71
C GLN A 64 -11.36 -3.87 -2.19
N SER A 65 -11.30 -2.67 -2.74
CA SER A 65 -11.61 -2.44 -4.15
C SER A 65 -10.66 -1.42 -4.76
N PRO A 66 -10.36 -1.52 -6.07
CA PRO A 66 -9.56 -0.52 -6.74
C PRO A 66 -10.23 0.85 -6.71
N LYS A 67 -9.43 1.90 -6.53
CA LYS A 67 -9.90 3.29 -6.46
C LYS A 67 -9.05 4.17 -7.35
N LEU A 68 -9.69 5.17 -7.94
CA LEU A 68 -8.98 6.14 -8.76
C LEU A 68 -8.14 7.07 -7.89
N LEU A 69 -6.91 7.31 -8.31
CA LEU A 69 -6.03 8.29 -7.67
C LEU A 69 -6.61 9.70 -7.87
N THR A 70 -6.73 10.45 -6.78
CA THR A 70 -7.23 11.83 -6.81
C THR A 70 -6.20 12.75 -6.18
N HIS A 71 -6.25 14.03 -6.57
CA HIS A 71 -5.38 15.05 -5.95
C HIS A 71 -5.64 15.14 -4.46
N GLU A 72 -6.92 15.08 -4.06
CA GLU A 72 -7.29 15.13 -2.64
C GLU A 72 -6.68 13.98 -1.84
N ALA A 73 -6.69 12.78 -2.39
CA ALA A 73 -6.11 11.63 -1.70
C ALA A 73 -4.62 11.83 -1.44
N VAL A 74 -3.89 12.39 -2.40
CA VAL A 74 -2.46 12.70 -2.23
C VAL A 74 -2.27 13.85 -1.24
N GLU A 75 -3.02 14.93 -1.43
CA GLU A 75 -2.88 16.15 -0.63
C GLU A 75 -3.15 15.90 0.86
N THR A 76 -4.06 14.99 1.18
CA THR A 76 -4.41 14.69 2.57
C THR A 76 -3.55 13.59 3.20
N SER A 77 -2.55 13.10 2.48
CA SER A 77 -1.64 12.07 2.97
C SER A 77 -0.36 12.67 3.53
N ASP A 78 0.21 12.04 4.55
CA ASP A 78 1.52 12.42 5.09
C ASP A 78 2.64 11.76 4.30
N VAL A 79 2.43 10.52 3.88
CA VAL A 79 3.39 9.75 3.09
C VAL A 79 2.67 9.17 1.88
N VAL A 80 3.28 9.32 0.72
CA VAL A 80 2.79 8.70 -0.52
C VAL A 80 3.86 7.74 -1.03
N ILE A 81 3.47 6.49 -1.22
CA ILE A 81 4.38 5.45 -1.70
C ILE A 81 3.90 4.98 -3.06
N THR A 82 4.71 5.25 -4.07
CA THR A 82 4.41 4.86 -5.45
C THR A 82 5.04 3.51 -5.77
N MET A 83 4.33 2.72 -6.54
CA MET A 83 4.76 1.38 -6.92
C MET A 83 4.59 1.21 -8.42
N GLY A 84 5.31 2.04 -9.19
CA GLY A 84 5.28 1.96 -10.64
C GLY A 84 4.25 2.83 -11.33
N CYS A 85 3.68 3.84 -10.64
CA CYS A 85 2.75 4.77 -11.29
C CYS A 85 3.46 5.86 -12.11
N GLY A 86 4.79 5.93 -12.03
CA GLY A 86 5.56 6.90 -12.79
C GLY A 86 5.23 8.34 -12.40
N ASP A 87 5.04 9.18 -13.41
CA ASP A 87 4.76 10.61 -13.21
C ASP A 87 3.28 10.91 -12.99
N ALA A 88 2.43 9.88 -12.90
CA ALA A 88 0.99 10.07 -12.74
C ALA A 88 0.60 10.62 -11.37
N CYS A 89 1.46 10.47 -10.37
CA CYS A 89 1.17 10.92 -9.02
C CYS A 89 1.47 12.41 -8.87
N PRO A 90 0.49 13.24 -8.45
CA PRO A 90 0.75 14.66 -8.22
C PRO A 90 1.67 14.86 -7.02
N VAL A 91 2.47 15.93 -7.05
CA VAL A 91 3.45 16.24 -6.00
C VAL A 91 3.02 17.52 -5.28
N PHE A 92 2.84 17.43 -3.98
CA PHE A 92 2.51 18.57 -3.13
C PHE A 92 3.60 18.80 -2.09
N PRO A 93 3.86 20.06 -1.68
CA PRO A 93 4.84 20.31 -0.63
C PRO A 93 4.38 19.76 0.72
N GLY A 94 5.32 19.37 1.55
CA GLY A 94 5.04 18.88 2.90
C GLY A 94 4.71 17.40 2.99
N ILE A 95 4.67 16.70 1.86
CA ILE A 95 4.38 15.27 1.80
C ILE A 95 5.66 14.50 1.53
N SER A 96 5.86 13.40 2.23
CA SER A 96 6.99 12.50 1.98
C SER A 96 6.65 11.54 0.85
N TYR A 97 7.39 11.62 -0.24
CA TYR A 97 7.19 10.75 -1.40
C TYR A 97 8.28 9.67 -1.42
N ARG A 98 7.86 8.43 -1.68
CA ARG A 98 8.77 7.30 -1.80
C ARG A 98 8.36 6.44 -2.97
N ASP A 99 9.32 5.87 -3.65
CA ASP A 99 9.05 4.97 -4.77
C ASP A 99 9.62 3.59 -4.43
N TRP A 100 8.74 2.60 -4.40
CA TRP A 100 9.14 1.21 -4.19
C TRP A 100 9.13 0.48 -5.53
N ALA A 101 10.31 0.18 -6.03
CA ALA A 101 10.45 -0.56 -7.27
C ALA A 101 10.11 -2.03 -7.04
N LEU A 102 8.94 -2.44 -7.55
CA LEU A 102 8.42 -3.79 -7.38
C LEU A 102 7.92 -4.31 -8.72
N GLU A 103 8.02 -5.62 -8.92
CA GLU A 103 7.45 -6.23 -10.10
C GLU A 103 5.93 -6.16 -10.05
N ASP A 104 5.32 -6.01 -11.23
CA ASP A 104 3.87 -5.99 -11.36
C ASP A 104 3.35 -7.44 -11.38
N PRO A 105 2.47 -7.82 -10.43
CA PRO A 105 1.92 -9.16 -10.40
C PRO A 105 0.80 -9.38 -11.40
N ALA A 106 0.40 -8.37 -12.16
CA ALA A 106 -0.70 -8.48 -13.11
C ALA A 106 -0.44 -9.59 -14.14
N GLY A 107 -1.42 -10.45 -14.34
CA GLY A 107 -1.32 -11.54 -15.29
C GLY A 107 -0.42 -12.69 -14.86
N LYS A 108 0.12 -12.66 -13.64
CA LYS A 108 1.00 -13.69 -13.11
C LYS A 108 0.26 -14.58 -12.12
N GLY A 109 0.70 -15.83 -12.01
CA GLY A 109 0.13 -16.76 -11.04
C GLY A 109 0.63 -16.50 -9.63
N ILE A 110 0.04 -17.23 -8.67
CA ILE A 110 0.35 -17.09 -7.24
C ILE A 110 1.83 -17.26 -6.94
N ASP A 111 2.53 -18.14 -7.63
CA ASP A 111 3.97 -18.38 -7.39
C ASP A 111 4.82 -17.15 -7.67
N ALA A 112 4.41 -16.32 -8.63
CA ALA A 112 5.11 -15.07 -8.93
C ALA A 112 4.69 -13.94 -7.97
N VAL A 113 3.47 -14.02 -7.43
CA VAL A 113 2.95 -13.01 -6.49
C VAL A 113 3.57 -13.17 -5.10
N ARG A 114 3.84 -14.39 -4.67
CA ARG A 114 4.41 -14.64 -3.33
C ARG A 114 5.68 -13.87 -3.03
N PRO A 115 6.71 -13.89 -3.89
CA PRO A 115 7.93 -13.09 -3.61
C PRO A 115 7.66 -11.60 -3.60
N ILE A 116 6.74 -11.12 -4.43
CA ILE A 116 6.35 -9.70 -4.45
C ILE A 116 5.65 -9.35 -3.12
N ARG A 117 4.74 -10.18 -2.67
CA ARG A 117 4.09 -10.05 -1.35
C ARG A 117 5.12 -9.97 -0.23
N ASP A 118 6.09 -10.87 -0.23
CA ASP A 118 7.10 -10.93 0.83
C ASP A 118 8.01 -9.71 0.83
N GLU A 119 8.35 -9.19 -0.34
CA GLU A 119 9.11 -7.94 -0.47
C GLU A 119 8.30 -6.76 0.08
N ILE A 120 7.02 -6.69 -0.26
CA ILE A 120 6.12 -5.64 0.23
C ILE A 120 6.03 -5.71 1.76
N LYS A 121 5.90 -6.90 2.32
CA LYS A 121 5.84 -7.08 3.77
C LYS A 121 7.08 -6.49 4.45
N THR A 122 8.27 -6.80 3.93
CA THR A 122 9.53 -6.29 4.47
C THR A 122 9.57 -4.76 4.44
N ARG A 123 9.15 -4.17 3.33
CA ARG A 123 9.14 -2.71 3.18
C ARG A 123 8.11 -2.06 4.10
N VAL A 124 6.94 -2.68 4.26
CA VAL A 124 5.91 -2.17 5.17
C VAL A 124 6.38 -2.25 6.63
N GLN A 125 7.05 -3.32 7.00
CA GLN A 125 7.60 -3.44 8.35
C GLN A 125 8.61 -2.33 8.65
N ALA A 126 9.47 -2.00 7.70
CA ALA A 126 10.41 -0.88 7.85
C ALA A 126 9.68 0.45 7.95
N LEU A 127 8.62 0.63 7.17
CA LEU A 127 7.79 1.83 7.22
C LEU A 127 7.11 1.99 8.57
N VAL A 128 6.58 0.92 9.13
CA VAL A 128 5.96 0.94 10.47
C VAL A 128 6.96 1.39 11.52
N ALA A 129 8.18 0.85 11.47
CA ALA A 129 9.23 1.24 12.41
C ALA A 129 9.58 2.71 12.32
N GLU A 130 9.43 3.30 11.14
CA GLU A 130 9.70 4.71 10.91
C GLU A 130 8.54 5.60 11.35
N LEU A 131 7.29 5.20 11.05
CA LEU A 131 6.11 5.98 11.39
C LEU A 131 5.72 5.86 12.85
N LEU A 132 5.91 4.68 13.43
CA LEU A 132 5.57 4.36 14.81
C LEU A 132 6.82 3.80 15.49
N PRO A 133 7.82 4.67 15.79
CA PRO A 133 9.05 4.20 16.42
C PRO A 133 8.74 3.41 17.69
N ALA A 134 9.53 2.38 17.95
CA ALA A 134 9.36 1.56 19.14
C ALA A 134 9.35 2.46 20.37
N ARG A 135 8.29 2.36 21.15
CA ARG A 135 8.24 3.12 22.40
C ARG A 135 9.22 2.52 23.38
N PRO A 136 9.87 3.36 24.19
CA PRO A 136 10.63 2.81 25.32
C PRO A 136 9.69 1.89 26.09
N ALA A 137 10.21 0.80 26.56
CA ALA A 137 9.42 -0.13 27.36
C ALA A 137 8.78 0.65 28.51
N SER A 138 7.50 0.69 28.48
CA SER A 138 6.74 1.40 29.49
C SER A 138 5.98 0.42 30.32
#